data_cf85ebd6cea694b82f62561966963376
#
_entry.id   cf85ebd6cea694b82f62561966963376
#
_cell.length_a   1.000
_cell.length_b   1.000
_cell.length_c   1.000
_cell.angle_alpha   90.00
_cell.angle_beta   90.00
_cell.angle_gamma   90.00
#
_symmetry.space_group_name_H-M   'P 1'
#
loop_
_entity.id
_entity.type
_entity.pdbx_description
1 polymer ?
#
loop_
_entity_poly.entity_id
_entity_poly.type
_entity_poly.pdbx_seq_one_letter_code
_entity_poly.pdbx_strand_id
1 'polypeptide(L)'
;MFRNRIFLFVCLIVLCALAPAASAQDSSQLSRPSASREDDTNLDTQLYLILATNRESEEGKMPVVLQPVVTRLRETLAFKHYSLAASFLNRVKHNGRLEMTWVGGPLLAPASSPMGNPSFNEFTARVRLETDNSGRQIIQMSEFRFGSRVPIITAQATTLTNASTNLPSFPVINYQPVGLRTEISMVEGVPVIAGTLNVGPSGDAIIVVISAKKAGN
;
A
#
# COMPACT_ATOMS: atom_id res chain seq x y z
N MET A 1 9.11 -0.30 89.60
CA MET A 1 10.07 0.05 88.47
C MET A 1 10.46 -1.13 87.56
N PHE A 2 9.91 -2.31 87.73
CA PHE A 2 10.24 -3.53 86.97
C PHE A 2 9.29 -3.79 85.74
N ARG A 3 8.12 -3.20 85.77
CA ARG A 3 7.06 -3.52 84.76
C ARG A 3 7.32 -2.87 83.38
N ASN A 4 8.05 -1.76 83.31
CA ASN A 4 8.35 -1.09 82.04
C ASN A 4 9.52 -1.72 81.26
N ARG A 5 10.39 -2.46 81.92
CA ARG A 5 11.56 -3.10 81.33
C ARG A 5 11.17 -4.37 80.57
N ILE A 6 10.12 -5.06 80.95
CA ILE A 6 9.61 -6.27 80.28
C ILE A 6 8.91 -5.89 79.02
N PHE A 7 8.18 -4.75 78.96
CA PHE A 7 7.53 -4.27 77.75
C PHE A 7 8.51 -3.87 76.67
N LEU A 8 9.66 -3.30 77.03
CA LEU A 8 10.69 -2.89 76.09
C LEU A 8 11.40 -4.09 75.45
N PHE A 9 11.56 -5.21 76.24
CA PHE A 9 12.16 -6.43 75.68
C PHE A 9 11.23 -7.20 74.77
N VAL A 10 9.92 -7.21 75.02
CA VAL A 10 8.93 -7.86 74.18
C VAL A 10 8.78 -7.11 72.88
N CYS A 11 8.83 -5.76 72.87
CA CYS A 11 8.80 -4.99 71.59
C CYS A 11 10.09 -5.19 70.79
N LEU A 12 11.25 -5.40 71.41
CA LEU A 12 12.49 -5.62 70.67
C LEU A 12 12.52 -6.99 69.96
N ILE A 13 11.92 -8.02 70.58
CA ILE A 13 11.85 -9.37 70.01
C ILE A 13 10.85 -9.44 68.86
N VAL A 14 9.75 -8.66 68.87
CA VAL A 14 8.75 -8.60 67.80
C VAL A 14 9.29 -7.83 66.61
N LEU A 15 10.21 -6.88 66.83
CA LEU A 15 10.79 -6.10 65.70
C LEU A 15 11.83 -6.87 64.87
N CYS A 16 12.45 -7.92 65.46
CA CYS A 16 13.42 -8.77 64.74
C CYS A 16 12.78 -9.87 63.90
N ALA A 17 11.46 -10.13 64.02
CA ALA A 17 10.76 -11.18 63.25
C ALA A 17 10.20 -10.70 61.89
N LEU A 18 10.30 -9.40 61.56
CA LEU A 18 9.92 -8.81 60.30
C LEU A 18 11.15 -8.51 59.43
N ALA A 19 12.08 -9.48 59.33
CA ALA A 19 13.02 -9.47 58.23
C ALA A 19 12.24 -9.73 56.91
N PRO A 20 12.18 -8.80 55.98
CA PRO A 20 11.66 -9.14 54.67
C PRO A 20 12.55 -10.25 54.12
N ALA A 21 11.98 -11.43 53.88
CA ALA A 21 12.59 -12.41 53.03
C ALA A 21 12.88 -11.68 51.71
N ALA A 22 14.13 -11.25 51.55
CA ALA A 22 14.63 -10.88 50.25
C ALA A 22 14.47 -12.15 49.38
N SER A 23 13.34 -12.27 48.73
CA SER A 23 13.18 -13.18 47.61
C SER A 23 14.30 -12.81 46.64
N ALA A 24 15.36 -13.64 46.64
CA ALA A 24 16.25 -13.69 45.52
C ALA A 24 15.32 -13.80 44.30
N GLN A 25 15.14 -12.69 43.60
CA GLN A 25 14.65 -12.73 42.26
C GLN A 25 15.70 -13.54 41.52
N ASP A 26 15.43 -14.86 41.48
CA ASP A 26 15.99 -15.73 40.48
C ASP A 26 15.66 -15.01 39.15
N SER A 27 16.67 -14.29 38.65
CA SER A 27 16.67 -13.77 37.31
C SER A 27 16.81 -14.97 36.37
N SER A 28 15.82 -15.87 36.42
CA SER A 28 15.44 -16.61 35.24
C SER A 28 15.15 -15.51 34.22
N GLN A 29 16.21 -15.08 33.52
CA GLN A 29 16.08 -14.52 32.21
C GLN A 29 15.11 -15.47 31.46
N LEU A 30 13.83 -15.15 31.58
CA LEU A 30 12.87 -15.50 30.56
C LEU A 30 13.58 -15.07 29.28
N SER A 31 14.23 -16.06 28.65
CA SER A 31 14.70 -15.92 27.28
C SER A 31 13.50 -15.35 26.55
N ARG A 32 13.48 -14.01 26.39
CA ARG A 32 12.53 -13.39 25.47
C ARG A 32 12.61 -14.27 24.26
N PRO A 33 11.50 -14.92 23.85
CA PRO A 33 11.51 -15.64 22.60
C PRO A 33 12.11 -14.65 21.62
N SER A 34 13.24 -15.03 21.02
CA SER A 34 13.91 -14.21 20.01
C SER A 34 12.80 -13.83 19.06
N ALA A 35 12.38 -12.55 19.09
CA ALA A 35 11.39 -12.02 18.19
C ALA A 35 11.83 -12.54 16.82
N SER A 36 10.98 -13.35 16.24
CA SER A 36 11.35 -14.19 15.10
C SER A 36 12.03 -13.30 14.08
N ARG A 37 13.16 -13.73 13.53
CA ARG A 37 13.88 -13.03 12.45
C ARG A 37 12.98 -12.63 11.28
N GLU A 38 11.76 -13.13 11.23
CA GLU A 38 10.74 -12.77 10.26
C GLU A 38 10.28 -11.32 10.37
N ASP A 39 10.24 -10.73 11.58
CA ASP A 39 9.79 -9.34 11.77
C ASP A 39 10.75 -8.30 11.17
N ASP A 40 12.01 -8.66 10.93
CA ASP A 40 13.00 -7.78 10.28
C ASP A 40 13.16 -8.01 8.78
N THR A 41 12.40 -8.94 8.20
CA THR A 41 12.45 -9.22 6.77
C THR A 41 11.92 -8.04 5.96
N ASN A 42 12.74 -7.52 5.05
CA ASN A 42 12.31 -6.54 4.08
C ASN A 42 11.80 -7.24 2.81
N LEU A 43 10.78 -6.65 2.20
CA LEU A 43 10.17 -7.09 0.96
C LEU A 43 10.30 -6.00 -0.09
N ASP A 44 10.83 -6.32 -1.25
CA ASP A 44 10.82 -5.44 -2.42
C ASP A 44 9.51 -5.67 -3.15
N THR A 45 8.70 -4.64 -3.28
CA THR A 45 7.42 -4.66 -3.99
C THR A 45 7.54 -3.84 -5.27
N GLN A 46 7.01 -4.35 -6.36
CA GLN A 46 7.02 -3.65 -7.64
C GLN A 46 5.62 -3.59 -8.22
N LEU A 47 5.10 -2.37 -8.31
CA LEU A 47 3.83 -2.06 -8.94
C LEU A 47 4.08 -1.70 -10.41
N TYR A 48 3.36 -2.34 -11.31
CA TYR A 48 3.37 -2.05 -12.74
C TYR A 48 1.98 -1.62 -13.17
N LEU A 49 1.94 -0.61 -14.00
CA LEU A 49 0.74 -0.11 -14.63
C LEU A 49 0.86 -0.33 -16.13
N ILE A 50 0.03 -1.20 -16.68
CA ILE A 50 0.02 -1.56 -18.09
C ILE A 50 -1.17 -0.87 -18.74
N LEU A 51 -0.91 -0.07 -19.78
CA LEU A 51 -1.95 0.50 -20.62
C LEU A 51 -2.34 -0.54 -21.69
N ALA A 52 -3.63 -0.82 -21.76
CA ALA A 52 -4.23 -1.65 -22.78
C ALA A 52 -5.12 -0.78 -23.69
N THR A 53 -4.90 -0.82 -25.00
CA THR A 53 -5.60 0.03 -25.97
C THR A 53 -5.85 -0.69 -27.29
N ASN A 54 -6.87 -0.24 -28.02
CA ASN A 54 -7.14 -0.68 -29.40
C ASN A 54 -6.63 0.32 -30.45
N ARG A 55 -6.10 1.47 -30.00
CA ARG A 55 -5.49 2.46 -30.88
C ARG A 55 -4.06 2.05 -31.20
N GLU A 56 -3.60 2.41 -32.40
CA GLU A 56 -2.19 2.25 -32.76
C GLU A 56 -1.36 3.04 -31.73
N SER A 57 -0.51 2.35 -31.03
CA SER A 57 0.48 2.92 -30.12
C SER A 57 1.82 2.25 -30.36
N GLU A 58 2.90 2.99 -30.23
CA GLU A 58 4.21 2.39 -30.22
C GLU A 58 4.28 1.39 -29.06
N GLU A 59 4.51 0.12 -29.37
CA GLU A 59 4.72 -0.90 -28.35
C GLU A 59 6.01 -0.58 -27.58
N GLY A 60 5.86 0.04 -26.42
CA GLY A 60 6.97 0.27 -25.50
C GLY A 60 7.59 -1.06 -25.08
N LYS A 61 8.90 -1.06 -24.83
CA LYS A 61 9.63 -2.26 -24.41
C LYS A 61 9.06 -2.82 -23.09
N MET A 62 8.34 -3.94 -23.20
CA MET A 62 7.76 -4.64 -22.05
C MET A 62 8.84 -5.41 -21.27
N PRO A 63 8.98 -5.26 -19.96
CA PRO A 63 9.88 -6.07 -19.14
C PRO A 63 9.61 -7.57 -19.29
N VAL A 64 10.68 -8.37 -19.36
CA VAL A 64 10.58 -9.82 -19.54
C VAL A 64 9.72 -10.49 -18.46
N VAL A 65 9.79 -10.00 -17.23
CA VAL A 65 9.01 -10.51 -16.08
C VAL A 65 7.49 -10.38 -16.30
N LEU A 66 7.05 -9.45 -17.13
CA LEU A 66 5.63 -9.22 -17.45
C LEU A 66 5.12 -9.99 -18.67
N GLN A 67 6.00 -10.64 -19.44
CA GLN A 67 5.59 -11.37 -20.65
C GLN A 67 4.52 -12.44 -20.37
N PRO A 68 4.62 -13.27 -19.31
CA PRO A 68 3.56 -14.24 -19.01
C PRO A 68 2.22 -13.57 -18.68
N VAL A 69 2.27 -12.42 -17.99
CA VAL A 69 1.07 -11.63 -17.67
C VAL A 69 0.41 -11.10 -18.95
N VAL A 70 1.19 -10.49 -19.84
CA VAL A 70 0.69 -9.94 -21.12
C VAL A 70 0.12 -11.03 -22.01
N THR A 71 0.76 -12.20 -22.08
CA THR A 71 0.22 -13.35 -22.85
C THR A 71 -1.17 -13.73 -22.34
N ARG A 72 -1.32 -13.89 -21.02
CA ARG A 72 -2.60 -14.20 -20.40
C ARG A 72 -3.65 -13.09 -20.62
N LEU A 73 -3.23 -11.82 -20.60
CA LEU A 73 -4.13 -10.70 -20.86
C LEU A 73 -4.66 -10.72 -22.29
N ARG A 74 -3.80 -11.03 -23.27
CA ARG A 74 -4.20 -11.16 -24.69
C ARG A 74 -5.21 -12.28 -24.93
N GLU A 75 -5.16 -13.35 -24.14
CA GLU A 75 -6.13 -14.44 -24.20
C GLU A 75 -7.48 -14.07 -23.55
N THR A 76 -7.47 -13.14 -22.59
CA THR A 76 -8.65 -12.84 -21.76
C THR A 76 -9.34 -11.53 -22.18
N LEU A 77 -8.58 -10.54 -22.61
CA LEU A 77 -9.08 -9.19 -22.92
C LEU A 77 -8.91 -8.86 -24.41
N ALA A 78 -9.88 -8.18 -24.97
CA ALA A 78 -9.94 -7.86 -26.40
C ALA A 78 -9.16 -6.57 -26.78
N PHE A 79 -8.01 -6.30 -26.15
CA PHE A 79 -7.14 -5.19 -26.53
C PHE A 79 -6.05 -5.66 -27.50
N LYS A 80 -5.70 -4.79 -28.45
CA LYS A 80 -4.67 -5.07 -29.45
C LYS A 80 -3.26 -4.78 -28.95
N HIS A 81 -3.10 -3.71 -28.19
CA HIS A 81 -1.80 -3.19 -27.75
C HIS A 81 -1.72 -3.11 -26.24
N TYR A 82 -0.56 -3.49 -25.71
CA TYR A 82 -0.21 -3.43 -24.29
C TYR A 82 1.14 -2.76 -24.14
N SER A 83 1.22 -1.68 -23.38
CA SER A 83 2.45 -0.96 -23.11
C SER A 83 2.63 -0.70 -21.62
N LEU A 84 3.88 -0.68 -21.14
CA LEU A 84 4.18 -0.31 -19.76
C LEU A 84 4.03 1.20 -19.61
N ALA A 85 3.02 1.63 -18.86
CA ALA A 85 2.74 3.03 -18.61
C ALA A 85 3.55 3.59 -17.43
N ALA A 86 3.74 2.79 -16.37
CA ALA A 86 4.60 3.14 -15.23
C ALA A 86 5.05 1.91 -14.46
N SER A 87 6.15 2.06 -13.71
CA SER A 87 6.65 1.06 -12.77
C SER A 87 7.19 1.75 -11.53
N PHE A 88 6.82 1.23 -10.35
CA PHE A 88 7.23 1.75 -9.05
C PHE A 88 7.83 0.64 -8.22
N LEU A 89 9.06 0.83 -7.75
CA LEU A 89 9.76 -0.08 -6.85
C LEU A 89 9.73 0.51 -5.44
N ASN A 90 9.29 -0.28 -4.47
CA ASN A 90 9.24 0.12 -3.08
C ASN A 90 9.77 -1.00 -2.19
N ARG A 91 10.23 -0.63 -1.01
CA ARG A 91 10.64 -1.57 0.03
C ARG A 91 9.78 -1.38 1.27
N VAL A 92 9.31 -2.50 1.82
CA VAL A 92 8.45 -2.52 3.00
C VAL A 92 8.88 -3.66 3.92
N LYS A 93 8.78 -3.48 5.23
CA LYS A 93 9.00 -4.57 6.18
C LYS A 93 7.85 -5.59 6.13
N HIS A 94 8.15 -6.82 6.51
CA HIS A 94 7.12 -7.82 6.84
C HIS A 94 6.12 -7.22 7.86
N ASN A 95 4.83 -7.46 7.66
CA ASN A 95 3.71 -6.83 8.38
C ASN A 95 3.65 -5.30 8.26
N GLY A 96 4.47 -4.71 7.39
CA GLY A 96 4.52 -3.27 7.18
C GLY A 96 3.39 -2.76 6.27
N ARG A 97 3.14 -1.46 6.37
CA ARG A 97 2.24 -0.73 5.48
C ARG A 97 3.06 0.02 4.45
N LEU A 98 2.70 -0.17 3.20
CA LEU A 98 3.17 0.61 2.07
C LEU A 98 2.14 1.69 1.76
N GLU A 99 2.59 2.91 1.62
CA GLU A 99 1.76 4.04 1.21
C GLU A 99 2.57 4.93 0.26
N MET A 100 2.00 5.23 -0.89
CA MET A 100 2.62 6.05 -1.91
C MET A 100 1.58 6.95 -2.55
N THR A 101 1.93 8.21 -2.74
CA THR A 101 1.11 9.19 -3.46
C THR A 101 1.96 9.90 -4.50
N TRP A 102 1.36 10.24 -5.63
CA TRP A 102 2.02 11.02 -6.67
C TRP A 102 1.03 11.85 -7.47
N VAL A 103 1.52 12.86 -8.16
CA VAL A 103 0.70 13.81 -8.90
C VAL A 103 1.01 13.69 -10.40
N GLY A 104 -0.03 13.72 -11.22
CA GLY A 104 0.08 13.66 -12.67
C GLY A 104 0.38 12.27 -13.21
N GLY A 105 0.83 12.21 -14.44
CA GLY A 105 1.12 10.98 -15.18
C GLY A 105 0.03 10.63 -16.21
N PRO A 106 0.36 9.82 -17.22
CA PRO A 106 -0.53 9.50 -18.34
C PRO A 106 -1.70 8.59 -17.95
N LEU A 107 -1.73 8.11 -16.69
CA LEU A 107 -2.48 6.93 -16.31
C LEU A 107 -3.97 7.15 -16.15
N LEU A 108 -4.40 8.34 -15.79
CA LEU A 108 -5.81 8.63 -15.54
C LEU A 108 -6.19 10.07 -15.93
N ALA A 109 -5.32 10.75 -16.66
CA ALA A 109 -5.69 12.03 -17.25
C ALA A 109 -6.68 11.78 -18.38
N PRO A 110 -7.88 12.34 -18.35
CA PRO A 110 -8.67 12.42 -19.57
C PRO A 110 -7.80 13.14 -20.61
N ALA A 111 -7.73 12.60 -21.83
CA ALA A 111 -6.93 13.13 -22.94
C ALA A 111 -7.22 14.62 -23.28
N SER A 112 -8.06 15.25 -22.53
CA SER A 112 -8.54 16.62 -22.64
C SER A 112 -8.75 17.29 -21.30
N SER A 113 -7.74 17.27 -20.39
CA SER A 113 -7.78 18.25 -19.31
C SER A 113 -7.34 19.60 -19.93
N PRO A 114 -8.25 20.50 -20.34
CA PRO A 114 -7.92 21.68 -21.11
C PRO A 114 -7.11 22.71 -20.31
N MET A 115 -6.82 22.46 -19.05
CA MET A 115 -6.19 23.44 -18.16
C MET A 115 -5.05 22.89 -17.29
N GLY A 116 -4.44 21.76 -17.67
CA GLY A 116 -3.29 21.26 -16.95
C GLY A 116 -3.56 20.83 -15.50
N ASN A 117 -4.82 20.54 -15.16
CA ASN A 117 -5.17 20.06 -13.80
C ASN A 117 -4.67 18.64 -13.63
N PRO A 118 -3.75 18.39 -12.67
CA PRO A 118 -3.17 17.09 -12.49
C PRO A 118 -4.15 16.12 -11.81
N SER A 119 -4.00 14.82 -12.06
CA SER A 119 -4.56 13.77 -11.23
C SER A 119 -3.74 13.58 -9.97
N PHE A 120 -4.39 13.17 -8.88
CA PHE A 120 -3.74 12.79 -7.63
C PHE A 120 -3.91 11.29 -7.45
N ASN A 121 -2.81 10.57 -7.42
CA ASN A 121 -2.81 9.12 -7.38
C ASN A 121 -2.36 8.61 -6.02
N GLU A 122 -2.90 7.47 -5.60
CA GLU A 122 -2.54 6.81 -4.36
C GLU A 122 -2.42 5.30 -4.55
N PHE A 123 -1.49 4.70 -3.84
CA PHE A 123 -1.36 3.27 -3.69
C PHE A 123 -1.08 2.93 -2.24
N THR A 124 -1.88 2.04 -1.65
CA THR A 124 -1.68 1.55 -0.29
C THR A 124 -1.83 0.04 -0.25
N ALA A 125 -1.03 -0.63 0.57
CA ALA A 125 -1.14 -2.05 0.87
C ALA A 125 -0.49 -2.37 2.21
N ARG A 126 -1.01 -3.38 2.91
CA ARG A 126 -0.31 -4.04 4.02
C ARG A 126 0.30 -5.32 3.48
N VAL A 127 1.61 -5.50 3.67
CA VAL A 127 2.34 -6.61 3.06
C VAL A 127 2.80 -7.58 4.14
N ARG A 128 2.47 -8.87 3.98
CA ARG A 128 2.84 -9.94 4.88
C ARG A 128 3.46 -11.09 4.11
N LEU A 129 4.55 -11.63 4.65
CA LEU A 129 5.14 -12.87 4.17
C LEU A 129 4.56 -14.03 4.99
N GLU A 130 4.07 -15.05 4.34
CA GLU A 130 3.50 -16.23 4.96
C GLU A 130 4.07 -17.49 4.31
N THR A 131 3.90 -18.63 4.97
CA THR A 131 4.22 -19.92 4.42
C THR A 131 2.91 -20.69 4.24
N ASP A 132 2.64 -21.17 3.03
CA ASP A 132 1.44 -21.96 2.75
C ASP A 132 1.57 -23.38 3.34
N ASN A 133 0.45 -24.13 3.33
CA ASN A 133 0.40 -25.49 3.84
C ASN A 133 1.36 -26.47 3.13
N SER A 134 1.89 -26.10 1.97
CA SER A 134 2.88 -26.88 1.21
C SER A 134 4.33 -26.47 1.49
N GLY A 135 4.55 -25.52 2.42
CA GLY A 135 5.87 -24.99 2.75
C GLY A 135 6.38 -23.92 1.77
N ARG A 136 5.56 -23.48 0.80
CA ARG A 136 5.96 -22.41 -0.13
C ARG A 136 5.77 -21.05 0.50
N GLN A 137 6.69 -20.15 0.22
CA GLN A 137 6.56 -18.76 0.63
C GLN A 137 5.57 -18.02 -0.28
N ILE A 138 4.56 -17.44 0.34
CA ILE A 138 3.57 -16.59 -0.30
C ILE A 138 3.62 -15.20 0.32
N ILE A 139 3.32 -14.22 -0.47
CA ILE A 139 3.19 -12.84 -0.01
C ILE A 139 1.73 -12.46 -0.12
N GLN A 140 1.16 -12.09 1.02
CA GLN A 140 -0.20 -11.61 1.12
C GLN A 140 -0.20 -10.08 1.18
N MET A 141 -1.00 -9.45 0.33
CA MET A 141 -1.29 -8.03 0.39
C MET A 141 -2.75 -7.83 0.77
N SER A 142 -2.98 -7.40 1.99
CA SER A 142 -4.27 -6.95 2.47
C SER A 142 -4.40 -5.43 2.35
N GLU A 143 -5.63 -4.93 2.40
CA GLU A 143 -5.91 -3.50 2.25
C GLU A 143 -5.31 -2.90 0.94
N PHE A 144 -5.12 -3.74 -0.09
CA PHE A 144 -4.61 -3.27 -1.37
C PHE A 144 -5.59 -2.26 -1.95
N ARG A 145 -5.13 -1.05 -2.14
CA ARG A 145 -5.89 0.04 -2.73
C ARG A 145 -5.01 0.77 -3.72
N PHE A 146 -5.49 0.84 -4.95
CA PHE A 146 -4.94 1.67 -6.00
C PHE A 146 -6.01 2.63 -6.46
N GLY A 147 -5.72 3.93 -6.48
CA GLY A 147 -6.73 4.93 -6.80
C GLY A 147 -6.15 6.21 -7.36
N SER A 148 -7.03 7.00 -7.94
CA SER A 148 -6.73 8.33 -8.43
C SER A 148 -7.92 9.26 -8.23
N ARG A 149 -7.66 10.54 -8.01
CA ARG A 149 -8.64 11.59 -8.15
C ARG A 149 -8.42 12.27 -9.47
N VAL A 150 -9.36 12.10 -10.39
CA VAL A 150 -9.28 12.68 -11.73
C VAL A 150 -10.12 13.95 -11.83
N PRO A 151 -9.61 15.02 -12.45
CA PRO A 151 -10.37 16.26 -12.66
C PRO A 151 -11.44 16.03 -13.73
N ILE A 152 -12.68 16.37 -13.41
CA ILE A 152 -13.83 16.36 -14.35
C ILE A 152 -14.38 17.77 -14.43
N ILE A 153 -14.59 18.26 -15.66
CA ILE A 153 -15.30 19.51 -15.88
C ILE A 153 -16.80 19.23 -15.75
N THR A 154 -17.42 19.80 -14.71
CA THR A 154 -18.84 19.55 -14.42
C THR A 154 -19.76 20.65 -14.93
N ALA A 155 -19.24 21.86 -15.10
CA ALA A 155 -19.99 22.98 -15.66
C ALA A 155 -19.03 24.02 -16.25
N GLN A 156 -19.53 24.81 -17.19
CA GLN A 156 -18.95 26.12 -17.52
C GLN A 156 -19.73 27.17 -16.73
N ALA A 157 -19.05 27.91 -15.89
CA ALA A 157 -19.69 29.02 -15.22
C ALA A 157 -20.06 30.07 -16.29
N THR A 158 -21.30 30.04 -16.77
CA THR A 158 -21.87 31.14 -17.53
C THR A 158 -22.18 32.25 -16.55
N THR A 159 -21.33 33.26 -16.46
CA THR A 159 -21.72 34.52 -15.87
C THR A 159 -22.86 35.09 -16.73
N LEU A 160 -24.04 35.20 -16.15
CA LEU A 160 -25.14 36.02 -16.74
C LEU A 160 -24.62 37.46 -16.75
N THR A 161 -24.01 37.85 -17.82
CA THR A 161 -23.55 39.23 -18.02
C THR A 161 -24.61 39.98 -18.81
N ASN A 162 -25.10 41.06 -18.23
CA ASN A 162 -25.63 42.16 -19.01
C ASN A 162 -24.57 42.58 -20.04
N ALA A 163 -24.98 42.75 -21.25
CA ALA A 163 -24.31 42.76 -22.57
C ALA A 163 -23.06 43.62 -22.74
N SER A 164 -22.18 43.83 -21.77
CA SER A 164 -21.05 44.76 -21.91
C SER A 164 -19.65 44.26 -21.45
N THR A 165 -19.54 43.11 -20.82
CA THR A 165 -18.24 42.62 -20.40
C THR A 165 -18.07 41.13 -20.78
N ASN A 166 -17.21 40.84 -21.78
CA ASN A 166 -16.72 39.50 -22.10
C ASN A 166 -15.80 39.03 -20.95
N LEU A 167 -16.37 38.61 -19.82
CA LEU A 167 -15.61 37.94 -18.79
C LEU A 167 -15.35 36.49 -19.23
N PRO A 168 -14.11 36.00 -19.10
CA PRO A 168 -13.79 34.64 -19.46
C PRO A 168 -14.60 33.65 -18.60
N SER A 169 -15.28 32.72 -19.24
CA SER A 169 -15.95 31.61 -18.58
C SER A 169 -14.90 30.66 -18.02
N PHE A 170 -14.87 30.45 -16.71
CA PHE A 170 -13.98 29.49 -16.08
C PHE A 170 -14.68 28.14 -15.91
N PRO A 171 -14.03 27.01 -16.26
CA PRO A 171 -14.61 25.69 -16.04
C PRO A 171 -14.67 25.38 -14.55
N VAL A 172 -15.76 24.80 -14.10
CA VAL A 172 -15.90 24.23 -12.75
C VAL A 172 -15.33 22.83 -12.77
N ILE A 173 -14.21 22.64 -12.05
CA ILE A 173 -13.50 21.37 -11.98
C ILE A 173 -13.87 20.66 -10.70
N ASN A 174 -14.33 19.42 -10.83
CA ASN A 174 -14.58 18.51 -9.72
C ASN A 174 -13.65 17.32 -9.79
N TYR A 175 -13.12 16.85 -8.65
CA TYR A 175 -12.27 15.68 -8.58
C TYR A 175 -13.08 14.45 -8.22
N GLN A 176 -13.12 13.48 -9.14
CA GLN A 176 -13.83 12.22 -8.93
C GLN A 176 -12.83 11.12 -8.56
N PRO A 177 -13.10 10.34 -7.48
CA PRO A 177 -12.27 9.21 -7.15
C PRO A 177 -12.55 8.03 -8.08
N VAL A 178 -11.50 7.44 -8.64
CA VAL A 178 -11.53 6.19 -9.40
C VAL A 178 -10.46 5.26 -8.84
N GLY A 179 -10.71 3.95 -8.83
CA GLY A 179 -9.72 3.02 -8.29
C GLY A 179 -10.27 1.62 -8.08
N LEU A 180 -9.43 0.77 -7.52
CA LEU A 180 -9.78 -0.59 -7.11
C LEU A 180 -9.32 -0.85 -5.68
N ARG A 181 -10.02 -1.75 -5.00
CA ARG A 181 -9.66 -2.26 -3.68
C ARG A 181 -9.83 -3.76 -3.71
N THR A 182 -8.82 -4.49 -3.22
CA THR A 182 -8.81 -5.95 -3.23
C THR A 182 -7.84 -6.49 -2.19
N GLU A 183 -7.81 -7.81 -2.05
CA GLU A 183 -6.78 -8.56 -1.33
C GLU A 183 -6.10 -9.52 -2.31
N ILE A 184 -4.80 -9.68 -2.20
CA ILE A 184 -4.00 -10.43 -3.16
C ILE A 184 -3.06 -11.36 -2.41
N SER A 185 -3.03 -12.63 -2.84
CA SER A 185 -1.99 -13.58 -2.47
C SER A 185 -1.18 -13.95 -3.69
N MET A 186 0.14 -13.94 -3.57
CA MET A 186 1.05 -14.22 -4.68
C MET A 186 2.22 -15.07 -4.23
N VAL A 187 2.75 -15.85 -5.15
CA VAL A 187 4.04 -16.54 -4.96
C VAL A 187 5.16 -15.50 -5.06
N GLU A 188 6.17 -15.64 -4.23
CA GLU A 188 7.33 -14.74 -4.20
C GLU A 188 7.93 -14.55 -5.60
N GLY A 189 8.10 -13.30 -6.01
CA GLY A 189 8.69 -12.90 -7.28
C GLY A 189 7.80 -13.06 -8.52
N VAL A 190 6.60 -13.63 -8.38
CA VAL A 190 5.68 -13.85 -9.51
C VAL A 190 4.69 -12.69 -9.62
N PRO A 191 4.64 -11.97 -10.76
CA PRO A 191 3.68 -10.89 -10.96
C PRO A 191 2.24 -11.41 -11.05
N VAL A 192 1.32 -10.70 -10.38
CA VAL A 192 -0.12 -11.01 -10.32
C VAL A 192 -0.93 -9.80 -10.75
N ILE A 193 -2.00 -10.02 -11.50
CA ILE A 193 -2.94 -8.97 -11.89
C ILE A 193 -3.82 -8.66 -10.67
N ALA A 194 -3.73 -7.42 -10.17
CA ALA A 194 -4.58 -6.92 -9.10
C ALA A 194 -5.97 -6.52 -9.59
N GLY A 195 -6.05 -6.02 -10.81
CA GLY A 195 -7.31 -5.61 -11.43
C GLY A 195 -7.12 -4.75 -12.66
N THR A 196 -8.26 -4.36 -13.25
CA THR A 196 -8.33 -3.53 -14.46
C THR A 196 -9.23 -2.34 -14.21
N LEU A 197 -8.80 -1.16 -14.64
CA LEU A 197 -9.54 0.09 -14.56
C LEU A 197 -9.76 0.64 -15.99
N ASN A 198 -11.00 0.89 -16.36
CA ASN A 198 -11.31 1.58 -17.62
C ASN A 198 -10.94 3.06 -17.51
N VAL A 199 -10.28 3.58 -18.53
CA VAL A 199 -9.77 4.94 -18.58
C VAL A 199 -10.54 5.75 -19.61
N GLY A 200 -11.54 6.46 -19.14
CA GLY A 200 -12.30 7.42 -19.96
C GLY A 200 -13.09 6.83 -21.13
N PRO A 201 -13.61 7.69 -22.00
CA PRO A 201 -14.49 7.29 -23.11
C PRO A 201 -13.75 6.60 -24.27
N SER A 202 -12.43 6.59 -24.25
CA SER A 202 -11.61 5.95 -25.31
C SER A 202 -11.67 4.43 -25.32
N GLY A 203 -12.23 3.82 -24.26
CA GLY A 203 -12.25 2.37 -24.09
C GLY A 203 -10.89 1.78 -23.73
N ASP A 204 -9.88 2.60 -23.44
CA ASP A 204 -8.59 2.13 -22.95
C ASP A 204 -8.70 1.65 -21.50
N ALA A 205 -7.79 0.78 -21.07
CA ALA A 205 -7.77 0.28 -19.70
C ALA A 205 -6.37 0.35 -19.08
N ILE A 206 -6.31 0.60 -17.79
CA ILE A 206 -5.11 0.41 -16.99
C ILE A 206 -5.23 -0.92 -16.24
N ILE A 207 -4.25 -1.76 -16.46
CA ILE A 207 -4.12 -3.04 -15.77
C ILE A 207 -3.08 -2.87 -14.68
N VAL A 208 -3.51 -3.08 -13.45
CA VAL A 208 -2.66 -2.99 -12.26
C VAL A 208 -2.07 -4.37 -12.00
N VAL A 209 -0.74 -4.47 -12.06
CA VAL A 209 0.02 -5.68 -11.82
C VAL A 209 0.98 -5.43 -10.67
N ILE A 210 1.10 -6.39 -9.77
CA ILE A 210 1.97 -6.28 -8.60
C ILE A 210 2.84 -7.54 -8.49
N SER A 211 4.08 -7.37 -8.09
CA SER A 211 4.95 -8.44 -7.65
C SER A 211 5.63 -8.06 -6.35
N ALA A 212 6.01 -9.06 -5.56
CA ALA A 212 6.79 -8.83 -4.37
C ALA A 212 7.75 -9.99 -4.14
N LYS A 213 8.92 -9.71 -3.57
CA LYS A 213 9.93 -10.70 -3.22
C LYS A 213 10.69 -10.27 -1.97
N LYS A 214 11.34 -11.21 -1.30
CA LYS A 214 12.30 -10.86 -0.25
C LYS A 214 13.39 -9.95 -0.83
N ALA A 215 13.70 -8.90 -0.09
CA ALA A 215 14.86 -8.08 -0.42
C ALA A 215 16.12 -8.90 -0.24
N GLY A 216 16.95 -8.99 -1.29
CA GLY A 216 18.28 -9.56 -1.16
C GLY A 216 19.12 -8.73 -0.19
N ASN A 217 19.86 -9.41 0.66
CA ASN A 217 20.91 -8.79 1.49
C ASN A 217 22.05 -8.34 0.62
#